data_9de452bcb828a78c0d55d228079e9201
#
_entry.id   9de452bcb828a78c0d55d228079e9201
#
_cell.length_a   1.000
_cell.length_b   1.000
_cell.length_c   1.000
_cell.angle_alpha   90.00
_cell.angle_beta   90.00
_cell.angle_gamma   90.00
#
_symmetry.space_group_name_H-M   'P 1'
#
loop_
_entity.id
_entity.type
_entity.pdbx_description
1 polymer ?
#
loop_
_entity_poly.entity_id
_entity_poly.type
_entity_poly.pdbx_seq_one_letter_code
_entity_poly.pdbx_strand_id
1 'polypeptide(L)'
;MVNASAATESLLKHIKPLWMFPALILTACGVEPRLPGPVVREEVGNIQDLAQFDRVPQQVLNFQQVSNFNRSAYNGPLGIDTAMDTSDVVEELRGSRIDFVARYYRDPTSSLPALSSQEARKLASLGLKIVAVWEQNSPDPENLSYSSGYSDAFSAYKQARAIGQPAGSAIYFAIDFNAHELEPAKEYFRGIAAGLTAASGGRAEYKVGVYGSGAVCDAIKRAGLARYSWLTKATSWDGSLDYNDWNIKQGEALPFSFDNDSDEVRGDYGGFRLREL
;
A
#
# COMPACT_ATOMS: atom_id res chain seq x y z
N MET A 1 2.20 -32.50 53.54
CA MET A 1 3.12 -33.58 53.06
C MET A 1 2.62 -34.05 51.71
N VAL A 2 3.53 -34.29 50.78
CA VAL A 2 3.35 -34.83 49.40
C VAL A 2 3.09 -33.74 48.34
N ASN A 3 4.04 -33.39 47.74
CA ASN A 3 4.99 -33.54 46.65
C ASN A 3 4.62 -32.70 45.41
N ALA A 4 5.45 -31.68 45.22
CA ALA A 4 5.70 -31.05 43.90
C ALA A 4 6.67 -31.97 43.12
N SER A 5 6.36 -32.32 41.89
CA SER A 5 7.34 -32.54 40.81
C SER A 5 6.63 -32.93 39.52
N ALA A 6 7.20 -32.41 38.40
CA ALA A 6 6.95 -32.81 37.03
C ALA A 6 5.91 -31.96 36.27
N ALA A 7 6.40 -30.89 35.66
CA ALA A 7 5.99 -30.45 34.31
C ALA A 7 6.90 -29.30 33.80
N THR A 8 8.18 -29.59 33.65
CA THR A 8 9.09 -28.77 32.82
C THR A 8 9.71 -29.72 31.79
N GLU A 9 9.06 -29.78 30.62
CA GLU A 9 9.66 -30.24 29.35
C GLU A 9 8.55 -30.32 28.29
N SER A 10 8.36 -29.24 27.56
CA SER A 10 7.85 -29.27 26.19
C SER A 10 7.61 -27.84 25.64
N LEU A 11 8.68 -27.09 25.46
CA LEU A 11 8.62 -25.79 24.77
C LEU A 11 9.92 -25.56 24.01
N LEU A 12 10.16 -26.41 23.00
CA LEU A 12 11.23 -26.17 22.04
C LEU A 12 11.06 -27.12 20.84
N LYS A 13 10.13 -26.79 19.97
CA LYS A 13 10.08 -27.30 18.57
C LYS A 13 9.01 -26.54 17.86
N HIS A 14 9.41 -25.54 17.07
CA HIS A 14 8.82 -25.12 15.79
C HIS A 14 9.38 -23.75 15.39
N ILE A 15 10.67 -23.73 15.11
CA ILE A 15 11.25 -22.69 14.25
C ILE A 15 11.14 -23.23 12.84
N LYS A 16 10.23 -22.67 12.03
CA LYS A 16 10.19 -22.90 10.58
C LYS A 16 11.11 -21.89 9.88
N PRO A 17 11.90 -22.32 8.90
CA PRO A 17 12.84 -21.46 8.21
C PRO A 17 12.19 -20.61 7.12
N LEU A 18 12.80 -19.46 6.91
CA LEU A 18 12.68 -18.48 5.87
C LEU A 18 12.39 -19.09 4.49
N TRP A 19 11.36 -18.62 3.80
CA TRP A 19 11.04 -19.00 2.42
C TRP A 19 12.03 -18.36 1.45
N MET A 20 12.89 -19.17 0.88
CA MET A 20 13.63 -18.88 -0.35
C MET A 20 12.70 -19.09 -1.55
N PHE A 21 12.60 -18.10 -2.40
CA PHE A 21 11.96 -18.21 -3.71
C PHE A 21 12.76 -19.17 -4.62
N PRO A 22 12.12 -20.07 -5.37
CA PRO A 22 12.84 -20.89 -6.36
C PRO A 22 13.10 -20.08 -7.62
N ALA A 23 14.38 -19.94 -7.95
CA ALA A 23 14.82 -19.49 -9.27
C ALA A 23 14.40 -20.50 -10.34
N LEU A 24 13.71 -20.02 -11.36
CA LEU A 24 13.33 -20.79 -12.56
C LEU A 24 14.60 -21.13 -13.35
N ILE A 25 14.98 -22.41 -13.40
CA ILE A 25 16.04 -22.92 -14.26
C ILE A 25 15.46 -23.15 -15.64
N LEU A 26 15.80 -22.29 -16.58
CA LEU A 26 15.64 -22.54 -18.01
C LEU A 26 16.84 -23.32 -18.51
N THR A 27 16.63 -24.59 -18.81
CA THR A 27 17.58 -25.43 -19.53
C THR A 27 17.51 -25.09 -21.01
N ALA A 28 18.55 -24.47 -21.56
CA ALA A 28 18.77 -24.41 -23.02
C ALA A 28 20.24 -24.58 -23.31
N CYS A 29 20.50 -25.65 -24.04
CA CYS A 29 21.61 -25.95 -24.98
C CYS A 29 23.02 -25.38 -24.72
N GLY A 30 23.89 -26.34 -24.52
CA GLY A 30 25.33 -26.39 -24.59
C GLY A 30 26.06 -25.34 -25.44
N VAL A 31 26.80 -24.48 -24.73
CA VAL A 31 28.02 -23.86 -25.21
C VAL A 31 28.95 -23.73 -24.00
N GLU A 32 30.08 -24.38 -24.03
CA GLU A 32 31.14 -24.25 -23.02
C GLU A 32 31.76 -22.85 -23.04
N PRO A 33 31.96 -22.17 -21.90
CA PRO A 33 32.68 -20.91 -21.87
C PRO A 33 34.19 -21.16 -21.92
N ARG A 34 34.86 -20.64 -22.94
CA ARG A 34 36.34 -20.55 -23.01
C ARG A 34 36.80 -19.55 -21.94
N LEU A 35 37.75 -19.96 -21.12
CA LEU A 35 38.49 -19.12 -20.22
C LEU A 35 39.31 -18.04 -20.96
N PRO A 36 39.33 -16.79 -20.56
CA PRO A 36 40.19 -15.77 -21.12
C PRO A 36 41.66 -15.98 -20.68
N GLY A 37 42.57 -15.81 -21.63
CA GLY A 37 44.03 -15.89 -21.44
C GLY A 37 44.57 -14.75 -20.59
N PRO A 38 45.89 -14.73 -20.30
CA PRO A 38 46.51 -13.89 -19.29
C PRO A 38 46.44 -12.40 -19.65
N VAL A 39 45.99 -11.59 -18.66
CA VAL A 39 45.97 -10.12 -18.75
C VAL A 39 47.39 -9.61 -18.65
N VAL A 40 47.85 -8.92 -19.69
CA VAL A 40 49.09 -8.13 -19.72
C VAL A 40 48.88 -6.93 -18.80
N ARG A 41 49.80 -6.73 -17.80
CA ARG A 41 49.88 -5.56 -17.00
C ARG A 41 50.36 -4.41 -17.87
N GLU A 42 49.54 -3.40 -18.10
CA GLU A 42 49.98 -2.09 -18.54
C GLU A 42 50.17 -1.15 -17.34
N GLU A 43 51.18 -0.34 -17.44
CA GLU A 43 51.79 0.48 -16.41
C GLU A 43 50.85 1.60 -15.92
N VAL A 44 50.93 1.88 -14.61
CA VAL A 44 50.24 2.94 -13.90
C VAL A 44 50.72 4.29 -14.41
N GLY A 45 49.93 4.95 -15.24
CA GLY A 45 50.07 6.34 -15.62
C GLY A 45 49.56 7.28 -14.52
N ASN A 46 50.39 8.20 -14.16
CA ASN A 46 50.31 9.49 -13.49
C ASN A 46 49.03 9.85 -12.68
N ILE A 47 49.22 10.06 -11.36
CA ILE A 47 48.26 10.41 -10.30
C ILE A 47 47.59 11.81 -10.46
N GLN A 48 47.65 12.44 -11.62
CA GLN A 48 47.03 13.75 -11.86
C GLN A 48 45.63 13.70 -12.51
N ASP A 49 45.09 12.53 -12.84
CA ASP A 49 43.74 12.41 -13.44
C ASP A 49 42.62 12.03 -12.46
N LEU A 50 42.87 12.00 -11.15
CA LEU A 50 41.83 11.71 -10.14
C LEU A 50 40.85 12.86 -9.86
N ALA A 51 41.05 14.03 -10.48
CA ALA A 51 40.14 15.17 -10.33
C ALA A 51 38.94 15.15 -11.29
N GLN A 52 38.75 14.09 -12.09
CA GLN A 52 37.70 14.03 -13.08
C GLN A 52 36.56 13.04 -12.71
N PHE A 53 36.67 12.38 -11.55
CA PHE A 53 35.61 11.48 -11.06
C PHE A 53 34.57 12.13 -10.11
N ASP A 54 34.65 13.45 -9.90
CA ASP A 54 33.70 14.18 -9.03
C ASP A 54 32.49 14.76 -9.79
N ARG A 55 32.14 14.19 -10.92
CA ARG A 55 30.86 14.43 -11.59
C ARG A 55 30.15 13.11 -11.82
N VAL A 56 29.66 12.50 -10.73
CA VAL A 56 28.42 11.73 -10.86
C VAL A 56 27.41 12.69 -11.49
N PRO A 57 26.86 12.44 -12.68
CA PRO A 57 25.72 13.19 -13.13
C PRO A 57 24.69 12.99 -12.04
N GLN A 58 24.43 13.98 -11.19
CA GLN A 58 23.13 14.12 -10.59
C GLN A 58 22.19 14.13 -11.79
N GLN A 59 21.56 12.97 -12.04
CA GLN A 59 20.34 12.95 -12.78
C GLN A 59 19.40 13.83 -11.95
N VAL A 60 19.39 15.12 -12.28
CA VAL A 60 18.29 16.00 -11.98
C VAL A 60 17.14 15.28 -12.65
N LEU A 61 16.39 14.48 -11.85
CA LEU A 61 15.16 13.87 -12.25
C LEU A 61 14.36 15.00 -12.86
N ASN A 62 14.14 14.89 -14.16
CA ASN A 62 13.62 16.00 -14.91
C ASN A 62 12.13 16.07 -14.50
N PHE A 63 11.80 16.94 -13.53
CA PHE A 63 10.44 17.18 -13.04
C PHE A 63 9.43 17.39 -14.17
N GLN A 64 9.90 17.72 -15.37
CA GLN A 64 9.10 17.75 -16.58
C GLN A 64 8.61 16.36 -17.03
N GLN A 65 9.25 15.27 -16.66
CA GLN A 65 8.75 13.93 -17.04
C GLN A 65 7.51 13.54 -16.24
N VAL A 66 7.45 13.88 -14.96
CA VAL A 66 6.23 13.70 -14.14
C VAL A 66 5.11 14.63 -14.64
N SER A 67 5.46 15.84 -15.11
CA SER A 67 4.50 16.79 -15.65
C SER A 67 3.97 16.41 -17.04
N ASN A 68 4.70 15.57 -17.77
CA ASN A 68 4.33 15.10 -19.13
C ASN A 68 3.67 13.71 -19.11
N PHE A 69 3.42 13.14 -17.94
CA PHE A 69 2.55 11.98 -17.86
C PHE A 69 1.25 12.29 -18.60
N ASN A 70 0.99 11.49 -19.64
CA ASN A 70 -0.03 11.81 -20.63
C ASN A 70 -1.43 11.79 -20.00
N ARG A 71 -1.84 12.89 -19.39
CA ARG A 71 -3.21 13.13 -18.92
C ARG A 71 -4.24 13.13 -20.06
N SER A 72 -3.83 12.88 -21.31
CA SER A 72 -4.67 13.06 -22.48
C SER A 72 -5.93 12.19 -22.52
N ALA A 73 -6.04 11.20 -21.65
CA ALA A 73 -7.21 10.32 -21.53
C ALA A 73 -8.03 10.53 -20.24
N TYR A 74 -7.49 11.24 -19.22
CA TYR A 74 -8.16 11.39 -17.93
C TYR A 74 -8.11 12.82 -17.40
N ASN A 75 -9.29 13.44 -17.23
CA ASN A 75 -9.43 14.83 -16.78
C ASN A 75 -9.79 14.96 -15.28
N GLY A 76 -9.83 13.85 -14.54
CA GLY A 76 -10.15 13.81 -13.12
C GLY A 76 -8.94 14.05 -12.20
N PRO A 77 -9.15 14.11 -10.88
CA PRO A 77 -8.08 14.09 -9.92
C PRO A 77 -7.26 12.79 -10.01
N LEU A 78 -5.95 12.90 -9.90
CA LEU A 78 -4.99 11.79 -9.93
C LEU A 78 -4.24 11.74 -8.61
N GLY A 79 -4.05 10.57 -8.05
CA GLY A 79 -3.25 10.34 -6.87
C GLY A 79 -2.26 9.21 -7.05
N ILE A 80 -1.62 8.88 -5.96
CA ILE A 80 -0.79 7.69 -5.83
C ILE A 80 -1.10 6.99 -4.52
N ASP A 81 -0.85 5.69 -4.48
CA ASP A 81 -0.68 4.95 -3.24
C ASP A 81 0.77 4.49 -3.07
N THR A 82 1.23 4.41 -1.84
CA THR A 82 2.57 3.94 -1.50
C THR A 82 2.62 3.40 -0.08
N ALA A 83 3.35 2.30 0.10
CA ALA A 83 3.65 1.72 1.40
C ALA A 83 4.74 2.50 2.17
N MET A 84 5.47 3.40 1.51
CA MET A 84 6.58 4.16 2.09
C MET A 84 6.09 5.39 2.87
N ASP A 85 6.88 5.82 3.87
CA ASP A 85 6.73 7.15 4.47
C ASP A 85 7.16 8.21 3.47
N THR A 86 6.26 9.11 3.11
CA THR A 86 6.50 10.15 2.10
C THR A 86 7.19 11.40 2.66
N SER A 87 7.55 11.40 3.94
CA SER A 87 8.12 12.57 4.63
C SER A 87 9.41 13.09 4.00
N ASP A 88 10.21 12.19 3.40
CA ASP A 88 11.51 12.53 2.81
C ASP A 88 11.43 12.85 1.30
N VAL A 89 10.27 12.63 0.68
CA VAL A 89 10.03 12.87 -0.75
C VAL A 89 9.04 14.02 -1.01
N VAL A 90 8.84 14.88 -0.03
CA VAL A 90 7.88 16.00 -0.06
C VAL A 90 8.13 16.95 -1.23
N GLU A 91 9.39 17.21 -1.58
CA GLU A 91 9.72 18.13 -2.69
C GLU A 91 9.37 17.51 -4.06
N GLU A 92 9.51 16.20 -4.19
CA GLU A 92 9.10 15.49 -5.40
C GLU A 92 7.57 15.51 -5.56
N LEU A 93 6.85 15.30 -4.46
CA LEU A 93 5.39 15.42 -4.44
C LEU A 93 4.94 16.86 -4.75
N ARG A 94 5.62 17.87 -4.23
CA ARG A 94 5.32 19.29 -4.49
C ARG A 94 5.42 19.64 -5.97
N GLY A 95 6.43 19.10 -6.66
CA GLY A 95 6.65 19.30 -8.10
C GLY A 95 5.67 18.52 -8.99
N SER A 96 4.94 17.57 -8.43
CA SER A 96 4.04 16.71 -9.17
C SER A 96 2.66 17.35 -9.37
N ARG A 97 1.86 16.74 -10.25
CA ARG A 97 0.46 17.16 -10.51
C ARG A 97 -0.55 16.21 -9.87
N ILE A 98 -0.17 15.53 -8.79
CA ILE A 98 -1.12 14.69 -8.05
C ILE A 98 -1.98 15.55 -7.12
N ASP A 99 -3.17 15.04 -6.83
CA ASP A 99 -4.17 15.70 -5.99
C ASP A 99 -4.25 15.06 -4.59
N PHE A 100 -3.80 13.81 -4.47
CA PHE A 100 -3.84 13.06 -3.21
C PHE A 100 -2.76 11.99 -3.13
N VAL A 101 -2.48 11.54 -1.90
CA VAL A 101 -1.67 10.36 -1.60
C VAL A 101 -2.50 9.42 -0.75
N ALA A 102 -2.61 8.16 -1.17
CA ALA A 102 -3.18 7.11 -0.35
C ALA A 102 -2.08 6.47 0.51
N ARG A 103 -2.35 6.39 1.82
CA ARG A 103 -1.43 5.90 2.81
C ARG A 103 -2.11 4.94 3.78
N TYR A 104 -1.30 4.06 4.33
CA TYR A 104 -1.74 2.89 5.05
C TYR A 104 -1.86 3.14 6.55
N TYR A 105 -3.00 2.73 7.12
CA TYR A 105 -3.13 2.37 8.52
C TYR A 105 -2.76 0.90 8.65
N ARG A 106 -1.98 0.55 9.68
CA ARG A 106 -1.43 -0.80 9.81
C ARG A 106 -1.47 -1.27 11.26
N ASP A 107 -1.46 -2.58 11.42
CA ASP A 107 -1.21 -3.18 12.72
C ASP A 107 0.15 -2.70 13.27
N PRO A 108 0.26 -2.40 14.58
CA PRO A 108 1.52 -1.96 15.19
C PRO A 108 2.69 -2.95 15.04
N THR A 109 2.41 -4.21 14.71
CA THR A 109 3.44 -5.24 14.47
C THR A 109 3.95 -5.25 13.03
N SER A 110 3.38 -4.44 12.14
CA SER A 110 3.82 -4.32 10.75
C SER A 110 5.25 -3.81 10.66
N SER A 111 6.03 -4.39 9.77
CA SER A 111 7.38 -3.89 9.42
C SER A 111 7.34 -2.69 8.48
N LEU A 112 6.21 -2.41 7.85
CA LEU A 112 6.02 -1.28 6.95
C LEU A 112 5.48 -0.07 7.73
N PRO A 113 5.86 1.16 7.35
CA PRO A 113 5.45 2.36 8.05
C PRO A 113 3.95 2.67 7.86
N ALA A 114 3.25 2.87 8.97
CA ALA A 114 1.91 3.45 8.94
C ALA A 114 1.99 4.97 8.74
N LEU A 115 0.93 5.56 8.18
CA LEU A 115 0.78 7.02 8.11
C LEU A 115 0.93 7.65 9.49
N SER A 116 1.90 8.54 9.63
CA SER A 116 2.15 9.29 10.87
C SER A 116 1.44 10.66 10.86
N SER A 117 1.21 11.23 12.06
CA SER A 117 0.68 12.60 12.16
C SER A 117 1.63 13.65 11.57
N GLN A 118 2.93 13.39 11.58
CA GLN A 118 3.92 14.28 10.98
C GLN A 118 3.84 14.24 9.46
N GLU A 119 3.82 13.05 8.87
CA GLU A 119 3.65 12.84 7.43
C GLU A 119 2.34 13.46 6.94
N ALA A 120 1.23 13.19 7.63
CA ALA A 120 -0.08 13.73 7.28
C ALA A 120 -0.10 15.27 7.26
N ARG A 121 0.57 15.93 8.21
CA ARG A 121 0.73 17.39 8.20
C ARG A 121 1.59 17.88 7.04
N LYS A 122 2.68 17.18 6.70
CA LYS A 122 3.50 17.53 5.54
C LYS A 122 2.68 17.44 4.25
N LEU A 123 1.93 16.36 4.03
CA LEU A 123 1.04 16.22 2.87
C LEU A 123 -0.02 17.34 2.82
N ALA A 124 -0.64 17.65 3.97
CA ALA A 124 -1.61 18.75 4.05
C ALA A 124 -0.98 20.12 3.69
N SER A 125 0.26 20.39 4.11
CA SER A 125 0.97 21.64 3.77
C SER A 125 1.26 21.79 2.27
N LEU A 126 1.28 20.69 1.53
CA LEU A 126 1.36 20.69 0.06
C LEU A 126 -0.01 20.89 -0.62
N GLY A 127 -1.10 20.96 0.17
CA GLY A 127 -2.45 21.03 -0.37
C GLY A 127 -2.97 19.67 -0.87
N LEU A 128 -2.25 18.58 -0.62
CA LEU A 128 -2.67 17.24 -1.01
C LEU A 128 -3.77 16.72 -0.09
N LYS A 129 -4.70 15.97 -0.67
CA LYS A 129 -5.62 15.14 0.12
C LYS A 129 -4.93 13.84 0.52
N ILE A 130 -5.47 13.19 1.52
CA ILE A 130 -5.06 11.87 1.98
C ILE A 130 -6.22 10.91 1.80
N VAL A 131 -5.95 9.71 1.33
CA VAL A 131 -6.85 8.56 1.38
C VAL A 131 -6.25 7.56 2.37
N ALA A 132 -7.02 7.16 3.38
CA ALA A 132 -6.55 6.19 4.35
C ALA A 132 -7.04 4.79 3.97
N VAL A 133 -6.13 3.81 4.01
CA VAL A 133 -6.45 2.41 3.80
C VAL A 133 -5.89 1.56 4.92
N TRP A 134 -6.70 0.68 5.49
CA TRP A 134 -6.26 -0.38 6.38
C TRP A 134 -5.92 -1.61 5.56
N GLU A 135 -4.72 -2.11 5.75
CA GLU A 135 -4.27 -3.35 5.15
C GLU A 135 -3.68 -4.27 6.22
N GLN A 136 -4.08 -5.52 6.19
CA GLN A 136 -3.55 -6.56 7.08
C GLN A 136 -2.10 -6.90 6.71
N ASN A 137 -1.30 -7.31 7.70
CA ASN A 137 0.10 -7.70 7.49
C ASN A 137 0.26 -8.96 6.61
N SER A 138 -0.78 -9.77 6.49
CA SER A 138 -0.80 -10.97 5.67
C SER A 138 -2.17 -11.07 4.99
N PRO A 139 -2.23 -10.89 3.66
CA PRO A 139 -3.45 -11.09 2.90
C PRO A 139 -3.75 -12.59 2.81
N ASP A 140 -4.52 -13.11 3.77
CA ASP A 140 -4.90 -14.52 3.88
C ASP A 140 -6.42 -14.64 3.92
N PRO A 141 -7.04 -15.47 3.05
CA PRO A 141 -8.47 -15.73 3.10
C PRO A 141 -8.98 -16.19 4.48
N GLU A 142 -8.17 -16.90 5.25
CA GLU A 142 -8.52 -17.38 6.60
C GLU A 142 -8.69 -16.21 7.60
N ASN A 143 -8.13 -15.05 7.29
CA ASN A 143 -8.26 -13.83 8.10
C ASN A 143 -9.57 -13.06 7.83
N LEU A 144 -10.35 -13.45 6.82
CA LEU A 144 -11.62 -12.80 6.53
C LEU A 144 -12.74 -13.34 7.44
N SER A 145 -12.88 -12.75 8.61
CA SER A 145 -13.94 -13.07 9.56
C SER A 145 -14.56 -11.80 10.15
N TYR A 146 -15.76 -11.94 10.72
CA TYR A 146 -16.40 -10.85 11.46
C TYR A 146 -15.50 -10.32 12.59
N SER A 147 -14.84 -11.21 13.33
CA SER A 147 -13.99 -10.82 14.47
C SER A 147 -12.74 -10.07 14.04
N SER A 148 -12.10 -10.48 12.94
CA SER A 148 -10.94 -9.76 12.41
C SER A 148 -11.35 -8.39 11.87
N GLY A 149 -12.44 -8.30 11.11
CA GLY A 149 -12.97 -7.02 10.64
C GLY A 149 -13.30 -6.05 11.77
N TYR A 150 -13.89 -6.54 12.85
CA TYR A 150 -14.18 -5.74 14.05
C TYR A 150 -12.89 -5.19 14.69
N SER A 151 -11.89 -6.03 14.87
CA SER A 151 -10.59 -5.65 15.45
C SER A 151 -9.84 -4.65 14.59
N ASP A 152 -9.78 -4.91 13.29
CA ASP A 152 -9.10 -4.06 12.30
C ASP A 152 -9.73 -2.66 12.24
N ALA A 153 -11.06 -2.61 12.21
CA ALA A 153 -11.80 -1.35 12.22
C ALA A 153 -11.56 -0.54 13.49
N PHE A 154 -11.49 -1.20 14.64
CA PHE A 154 -11.19 -0.54 15.91
C PHE A 154 -9.78 0.05 15.92
N SER A 155 -8.80 -0.67 15.38
CA SER A 155 -7.42 -0.24 15.25
C SER A 155 -7.27 0.90 14.23
N ALA A 156 -7.92 0.79 13.07
CA ALA A 156 -7.95 1.83 12.06
C ALA A 156 -8.60 3.12 12.60
N TYR A 157 -9.69 3.01 13.35
CA TYR A 157 -10.34 4.16 14.00
C TYR A 157 -9.40 4.88 14.95
N LYS A 158 -8.65 4.16 15.79
CA LYS A 158 -7.67 4.77 16.70
C LYS A 158 -6.59 5.54 15.95
N GLN A 159 -6.07 4.98 14.85
CA GLN A 159 -5.08 5.66 14.02
C GLN A 159 -5.67 6.90 13.34
N ALA A 160 -6.87 6.80 12.78
CA ALA A 160 -7.57 7.93 12.19
C ALA A 160 -7.73 9.09 13.19
N ARG A 161 -8.11 8.78 14.43
CA ARG A 161 -8.21 9.78 15.51
C ARG A 161 -6.86 10.40 15.87
N ALA A 162 -5.81 9.58 15.95
CA ALA A 162 -4.45 10.06 16.26
C ALA A 162 -3.88 10.96 15.17
N ILE A 163 -4.19 10.69 13.90
CA ILE A 163 -3.83 11.53 12.74
C ILE A 163 -4.62 12.84 12.72
N GLY A 164 -5.82 12.88 13.28
CA GLY A 164 -6.77 13.98 13.15
C GLY A 164 -7.61 13.90 11.87
N GLN A 165 -7.82 12.69 11.34
CA GLN A 165 -8.69 12.47 10.19
C GLN A 165 -10.09 13.03 10.46
N PRO A 166 -10.66 13.90 9.61
CA PRO A 166 -11.95 14.51 9.86
C PRO A 166 -13.10 13.51 9.72
N ALA A 167 -14.10 13.64 10.56
CA ALA A 167 -15.34 12.87 10.45
C ALA A 167 -16.00 13.09 9.08
N GLY A 168 -16.65 12.04 8.56
CA GLY A 168 -17.29 12.04 7.24
C GLY A 168 -16.39 11.62 6.09
N SER A 169 -15.06 11.58 6.29
CA SER A 169 -14.11 10.99 5.34
C SER A 169 -14.14 9.45 5.38
N ALA A 170 -13.40 8.80 4.49
CA ALA A 170 -13.40 7.34 4.38
C ALA A 170 -12.14 6.71 4.99
N ILE A 171 -12.31 5.48 5.47
CA ILE A 171 -11.25 4.51 5.66
C ILE A 171 -11.55 3.34 4.72
N TYR A 172 -10.63 3.04 3.82
CA TYR A 172 -10.71 1.85 2.98
C TYR A 172 -10.17 0.65 3.75
N PHE A 173 -10.69 -0.54 3.45
CA PHE A 173 -10.19 -1.80 3.99
C PHE A 173 -9.84 -2.69 2.81
N ALA A 174 -8.61 -3.20 2.81
CA ALA A 174 -8.07 -3.94 1.68
C ALA A 174 -8.35 -5.44 1.79
N ILE A 175 -8.79 -6.01 0.66
CA ILE A 175 -8.72 -7.45 0.37
C ILE A 175 -7.72 -7.58 -0.79
N ASP A 176 -6.44 -7.69 -0.44
CA ASP A 176 -5.32 -7.64 -1.40
C ASP A 176 -4.94 -9.05 -1.88
N PHE A 177 -5.94 -9.78 -2.35
CA PHE A 177 -5.81 -11.06 -3.05
C PHE A 177 -7.07 -11.34 -3.88
N ASN A 178 -6.98 -12.29 -4.82
CA ASN A 178 -8.15 -12.71 -5.61
C ASN A 178 -9.07 -13.60 -4.75
N ALA A 179 -10.02 -12.99 -4.06
CA ALA A 179 -10.99 -13.70 -3.25
C ALA A 179 -12.09 -14.30 -4.14
N HIS A 180 -12.05 -15.61 -4.31
CA HIS A 180 -13.10 -16.36 -5.04
C HIS A 180 -14.38 -16.56 -4.22
N GLU A 181 -14.24 -16.69 -2.89
CA GLU A 181 -15.36 -16.82 -1.96
C GLU A 181 -15.69 -15.46 -1.34
N LEU A 182 -16.90 -14.96 -1.62
CA LEU A 182 -17.28 -13.60 -1.24
C LEU A 182 -18.00 -13.49 0.11
N GLU A 183 -18.52 -14.60 0.67
CA GLU A 183 -19.17 -14.53 1.99
C GLU A 183 -18.20 -14.24 3.12
N PRO A 184 -16.99 -14.81 3.20
CA PRO A 184 -16.00 -14.39 4.19
C PRO A 184 -15.66 -12.88 4.10
N ALA A 185 -15.55 -12.33 2.89
CA ALA A 185 -15.35 -10.90 2.69
C ALA A 185 -16.51 -10.08 3.24
N LYS A 186 -17.77 -10.49 3.02
CA LYS A 186 -18.94 -9.81 3.56
C LYS A 186 -18.99 -9.88 5.09
N GLU A 187 -18.64 -11.02 5.69
CA GLU A 187 -18.56 -11.15 7.17
C GLU A 187 -17.48 -10.22 7.74
N TYR A 188 -16.31 -10.14 7.10
CA TYR A 188 -15.26 -9.21 7.47
C TYR A 188 -15.77 -7.76 7.45
N PHE A 189 -16.46 -7.35 6.37
CA PHE A 189 -17.01 -6.00 6.26
C PHE A 189 -18.19 -5.72 7.21
N ARG A 190 -18.97 -6.72 7.61
CA ARG A 190 -19.96 -6.60 8.70
C ARG A 190 -19.25 -6.31 10.03
N GLY A 191 -18.14 -7.02 10.29
CA GLY A 191 -17.27 -6.76 11.42
C GLY A 191 -16.71 -5.34 11.42
N ILE A 192 -16.23 -4.86 10.26
CA ILE A 192 -15.74 -3.48 10.10
C ILE A 192 -16.81 -2.45 10.47
N ALA A 193 -18.00 -2.59 9.95
CA ALA A 193 -19.10 -1.67 10.25
C ALA A 193 -19.43 -1.62 11.76
N ALA A 194 -19.47 -2.79 12.40
CA ALA A 194 -19.68 -2.91 13.84
C ALA A 194 -18.51 -2.33 14.64
N GLY A 195 -17.28 -2.60 14.26
CA GLY A 195 -16.07 -2.11 14.92
C GLY A 195 -15.94 -0.59 14.88
N LEU A 196 -16.15 0.04 13.71
CA LEU A 196 -16.16 1.50 13.58
C LEU A 196 -17.27 2.13 14.42
N THR A 197 -18.47 1.53 14.42
CA THR A 197 -19.59 2.01 15.23
C THR A 197 -19.27 1.93 16.73
N ALA A 198 -18.72 0.81 17.18
CA ALA A 198 -18.35 0.63 18.59
C ALA A 198 -17.24 1.61 19.01
N ALA A 199 -16.18 1.74 18.20
CA ALA A 199 -15.06 2.62 18.49
C ALA A 199 -15.45 4.09 18.56
N SER A 200 -16.47 4.51 17.81
CA SER A 200 -16.97 5.90 17.79
C SER A 200 -18.09 6.17 18.80
N GLY A 201 -18.45 5.20 19.65
CA GLY A 201 -19.54 5.34 20.62
C GLY A 201 -20.91 5.43 19.95
N GLY A 202 -21.14 4.62 18.91
CA GLY A 202 -22.41 4.53 18.20
C GLY A 202 -22.61 5.55 17.06
N ARG A 203 -21.57 6.33 16.72
CA ARG A 203 -21.64 7.32 15.63
C ARG A 203 -21.03 6.75 14.34
N ALA A 204 -21.64 7.04 13.19
CA ALA A 204 -21.06 6.73 11.89
C ALA A 204 -20.01 7.81 11.49
N GLU A 205 -18.86 7.82 12.20
CA GLU A 205 -17.88 8.90 12.09
C GLU A 205 -17.09 8.83 10.79
N TYR A 206 -16.74 7.62 10.35
CA TYR A 206 -16.05 7.39 9.08
C TYR A 206 -16.89 6.55 8.12
N LYS A 207 -16.74 6.79 6.83
CA LYS A 207 -17.33 5.97 5.77
C LYS A 207 -16.42 4.79 5.50
N VAL A 208 -17.01 3.64 5.16
CA VAL A 208 -16.26 2.45 4.76
C VAL A 208 -16.01 2.50 3.26
N GLY A 209 -14.76 2.28 2.86
CA GLY A 209 -14.36 1.95 1.50
C GLY A 209 -13.87 0.51 1.43
N VAL A 210 -13.94 -0.11 0.26
CA VAL A 210 -13.38 -1.43 -0.04
C VAL A 210 -12.31 -1.30 -1.11
N TYR A 211 -11.12 -1.90 -0.92
CA TYR A 211 -10.13 -2.14 -1.96
C TYR A 211 -10.11 -3.63 -2.29
N GLY A 212 -10.03 -3.97 -3.57
CA GLY A 212 -9.90 -5.35 -4.01
C GLY A 212 -10.27 -5.57 -5.48
N SER A 213 -10.54 -6.84 -5.81
CA SER A 213 -11.01 -7.23 -7.14
C SER A 213 -12.36 -6.61 -7.48
N GLY A 214 -12.73 -6.60 -8.76
CA GLY A 214 -14.03 -6.12 -9.20
C GLY A 214 -15.18 -6.89 -8.56
N ALA A 215 -15.04 -8.22 -8.40
CA ALA A 215 -16.04 -9.06 -7.74
C ALA A 215 -16.20 -8.70 -6.26
N VAL A 216 -15.11 -8.48 -5.54
CA VAL A 216 -15.12 -8.02 -4.14
C VAL A 216 -15.79 -6.65 -4.03
N CYS A 217 -15.35 -5.67 -4.82
CA CYS A 217 -15.91 -4.32 -4.82
C CYS A 217 -17.43 -4.33 -5.08
N ASP A 218 -17.88 -5.06 -6.09
CA ASP A 218 -19.30 -5.18 -6.43
C ASP A 218 -20.10 -5.84 -5.30
N ALA A 219 -19.62 -6.96 -4.77
CA ALA A 219 -20.31 -7.71 -3.72
C ALA A 219 -20.47 -6.89 -2.42
N ILE A 220 -19.42 -6.18 -2.00
CA ILE A 220 -19.43 -5.41 -0.76
C ILE A 220 -20.29 -4.14 -0.91
N LYS A 221 -20.21 -3.44 -2.05
CA LYS A 221 -21.09 -2.29 -2.31
C LYS A 221 -22.54 -2.66 -2.44
N ARG A 222 -22.89 -3.73 -3.18
CA ARG A 222 -24.29 -4.21 -3.29
C ARG A 222 -24.87 -4.68 -1.96
N ALA A 223 -24.04 -5.21 -1.08
CA ALA A 223 -24.46 -5.54 0.28
C ALA A 223 -24.68 -4.32 1.19
N GLY A 224 -24.35 -3.09 0.71
CA GLY A 224 -24.45 -1.87 1.49
C GLY A 224 -23.39 -1.76 2.60
N LEU A 225 -22.32 -2.56 2.51
CA LEU A 225 -21.26 -2.65 3.52
C LEU A 225 -20.12 -1.65 3.30
N ALA A 226 -19.98 -1.12 2.08
CA ALA A 226 -19.07 -0.03 1.77
C ALA A 226 -19.77 1.06 0.95
N ARG A 227 -19.37 2.31 1.19
CA ARG A 227 -19.80 3.47 0.39
C ARG A 227 -18.98 3.65 -0.86
N TYR A 228 -17.68 3.37 -0.78
CA TYR A 228 -16.71 3.60 -1.83
C TYR A 228 -16.01 2.30 -2.21
N SER A 229 -15.54 2.22 -3.44
CA SER A 229 -14.72 1.11 -3.92
C SER A 229 -13.44 1.61 -4.58
N TRP A 230 -12.36 0.90 -4.35
CA TRP A 230 -11.07 1.09 -4.95
C TRP A 230 -10.68 -0.19 -5.68
N LEU A 231 -10.72 -0.14 -7.00
CA LEU A 231 -10.45 -1.26 -7.87
C LEU A 231 -8.95 -1.47 -8.01
N THR A 232 -8.49 -2.70 -7.75
CA THR A 232 -7.09 -3.10 -7.97
C THR A 232 -6.68 -2.97 -9.45
N LYS A 233 -5.38 -2.76 -9.69
CA LYS A 233 -4.78 -2.85 -11.03
C LYS A 233 -4.67 -4.29 -11.57
N ALA A 234 -4.83 -5.30 -10.73
CA ALA A 234 -4.74 -6.71 -11.10
C ALA A 234 -5.93 -7.14 -11.97
N THR A 235 -5.82 -6.93 -13.27
CA THR A 235 -6.88 -7.23 -14.24
C THR A 235 -7.25 -8.71 -14.34
N SER A 236 -6.36 -9.61 -13.90
CA SER A 236 -6.61 -11.06 -13.83
C SER A 236 -7.47 -11.48 -12.64
N TRP A 237 -7.72 -10.57 -11.67
CA TRP A 237 -8.59 -10.90 -10.55
C TRP A 237 -10.06 -10.83 -10.93
N ASP A 238 -10.88 -11.65 -10.26
CA ASP A 238 -12.28 -11.87 -10.59
C ASP A 238 -13.06 -10.56 -10.73
N GLY A 239 -13.70 -10.39 -11.88
CA GLY A 239 -14.52 -9.22 -12.19
C GLY A 239 -13.78 -7.90 -12.40
N SER A 240 -12.44 -7.86 -12.30
CA SER A 240 -11.69 -6.59 -12.34
C SER A 240 -11.72 -5.91 -13.71
N LEU A 241 -11.82 -6.66 -14.81
CA LEU A 241 -11.93 -6.10 -16.16
C LEU A 241 -13.25 -5.37 -16.40
N ASP A 242 -14.35 -5.87 -15.82
CA ASP A 242 -15.71 -5.43 -16.16
C ASP A 242 -16.31 -4.49 -15.11
N TYR A 243 -15.67 -4.34 -13.95
CA TYR A 243 -16.17 -3.49 -12.88
C TYR A 243 -16.01 -2.00 -13.18
N ASN A 244 -17.12 -1.28 -13.27
CA ASN A 244 -17.13 0.13 -13.65
C ASN A 244 -17.66 1.09 -12.57
N ASP A 245 -18.19 0.59 -11.45
CA ASP A 245 -18.73 1.40 -10.34
C ASP A 245 -17.66 1.70 -9.26
N TRP A 246 -16.43 2.01 -9.69
CA TRP A 246 -15.34 2.36 -8.82
C TRP A 246 -15.27 3.86 -8.53
N ASN A 247 -14.82 4.20 -7.33
CA ASN A 247 -14.49 5.58 -6.92
C ASN A 247 -13.00 5.87 -7.09
N ILE A 248 -12.15 4.86 -6.84
CA ILE A 248 -10.71 4.87 -7.12
C ILE A 248 -10.39 3.66 -7.99
N LYS A 249 -9.49 3.84 -8.96
CA LYS A 249 -8.95 2.76 -9.77
C LYS A 249 -7.43 2.86 -9.80
N GLN A 250 -6.79 1.82 -9.30
CA GLN A 250 -5.34 1.69 -9.31
C GLN A 250 -4.82 1.42 -10.71
N GLY A 251 -3.70 2.02 -11.06
CA GLY A 251 -3.00 1.90 -12.34
C GLY A 251 -1.51 1.67 -12.16
N GLU A 252 -0.76 1.86 -13.23
CA GLU A 252 0.68 1.66 -13.22
C GLU A 252 1.41 2.76 -12.45
N ALA A 253 2.65 2.47 -12.01
CA ALA A 253 3.48 3.41 -11.28
C ALA A 253 3.72 4.71 -12.06
N LEU A 254 3.71 5.83 -11.35
CA LEU A 254 4.19 7.11 -11.87
C LEU A 254 5.72 7.20 -11.70
N PRO A 255 6.40 8.06 -12.48
CA PRO A 255 7.86 8.16 -12.48
C PRO A 255 8.42 8.92 -11.27
N PHE A 256 8.01 8.54 -10.06
CA PHE A 256 8.62 8.97 -8.82
C PHE A 256 9.86 8.14 -8.49
N SER A 257 10.74 8.66 -7.63
CA SER A 257 11.97 7.95 -7.20
C SER A 257 11.70 6.82 -6.19
N PHE A 258 10.45 6.64 -5.78
CA PHE A 258 10.00 5.68 -4.78
C PHE A 258 8.86 4.81 -5.33
N ASP A 259 8.65 3.67 -4.68
CA ASP A 259 7.62 2.71 -5.04
C ASP A 259 6.21 3.28 -4.84
N ASN A 260 5.43 3.27 -5.91
CA ASN A 260 4.08 3.83 -5.93
C ASN A 260 3.23 3.21 -7.04
N ASP A 261 1.92 3.30 -6.89
CA ASP A 261 0.96 3.05 -7.94
C ASP A 261 0.12 4.30 -8.19
N SER A 262 -0.34 4.53 -9.40
CA SER A 262 -1.24 5.64 -9.71
C SER A 262 -2.68 5.31 -9.35
N ASP A 263 -3.46 6.34 -9.01
CA ASP A 263 -4.87 6.20 -8.65
C ASP A 263 -5.73 7.24 -9.37
N GLU A 264 -6.56 6.78 -10.29
CA GLU A 264 -7.61 7.59 -10.90
C GLU A 264 -8.85 7.62 -9.99
N VAL A 265 -9.54 8.76 -9.91
CA VAL A 265 -10.75 8.87 -9.10
C VAL A 265 -11.95 9.39 -9.85
N ARG A 266 -13.14 8.90 -9.52
CA ARG A 266 -14.44 9.36 -10.03
C ARG A 266 -15.33 9.81 -8.89
N GLY A 267 -15.91 11.01 -9.03
CA GLY A 267 -16.83 11.56 -8.05
C GLY A 267 -16.21 11.75 -6.65
N ASP A 268 -17.02 11.51 -5.63
CA ASP A 268 -16.53 11.50 -4.25
C ASP A 268 -15.86 10.15 -3.94
N TYR A 269 -14.65 10.21 -3.39
CA TYR A 269 -13.84 9.04 -3.03
C TYR A 269 -13.45 9.02 -1.54
N GLY A 270 -14.02 9.94 -0.74
CA GLY A 270 -13.83 9.96 0.71
C GLY A 270 -12.46 10.44 1.18
N GLY A 271 -11.60 10.96 0.28
CA GLY A 271 -10.32 11.55 0.64
C GLY A 271 -10.49 12.82 1.49
N PHE A 272 -9.53 13.13 2.34
CA PHE A 272 -9.59 14.24 3.29
C PHE A 272 -8.35 15.13 3.26
N ARG A 273 -8.50 16.35 3.77
CA ARG A 273 -7.40 17.24 4.17
C ARG A 273 -7.42 17.40 5.67
N LEU A 274 -6.27 17.42 6.30
CA LEU A 274 -6.18 17.89 7.67
C LEU A 274 -6.55 19.38 7.72
N ARG A 275 -7.28 19.77 8.76
CA ARG A 275 -7.49 21.19 9.03
C ARG A 275 -6.18 21.79 9.51
N GLU A 276 -5.80 22.93 8.98
CA GLU A 276 -4.76 23.76 9.56
C GLU A 276 -5.19 24.12 10.99
N LEU A 277 -4.26 23.95 11.93
CA LEU A 277 -4.47 24.30 13.35
C LEU A 277 -4.35 25.80 13.53
#